data_dbee322fef5144eff29e7d7e3e3fa5b0
#
_entry.id   dbee322fef5144eff29e7d7e3e3fa5b0
#
_cell.length_a   1.000
_cell.length_b   1.000
_cell.length_c   1.000
_cell.angle_alpha   90.00
_cell.angle_beta   90.00
_cell.angle_gamma   90.00
#
_symmetry.space_group_name_H-M   'P 1'
#
loop_
_entity.id
_entity.type
_entity.pdbx_description
1 polymer ?
#
loop_
_entity_poly.entity_id
_entity_poly.type
_entity_poly.pdbx_seq_one_letter_code
_entity_poly.pdbx_strand_id
1 'polypeptide(L)'
;IEDISITRDIVEIEETYAKSSTVEKDGKMYGVINLPKFYVDFQDYAKRNAASDIKLELQRLKKQGVEGIVLDLRNNGGGSLQTVVDMGGLFIKEGPIVQVKTAGEPKEVLADKDQSIVWDGPLVILVNELSASASEILAAAMQDYKRAIVIGSKQTYGKGTVQNVLDLNRMVRSNDNGDMGALKFTTQKFYRINGGSTQLEGVKSDVI
;
A
#
# COMPACT_ATOMS: atom_id res chain seq x y z
N ILE A 1 29.04 -26.29 27.25
CA ILE A 1 28.65 -24.99 26.70
C ILE A 1 29.52 -24.84 25.47
N GLU A 2 28.89 -24.76 24.29
CA GLU A 2 29.60 -24.49 23.04
C GLU A 2 29.38 -23.00 22.69
N ASP A 3 30.47 -22.32 22.34
CA ASP A 3 30.40 -20.97 21.82
C ASP A 3 30.12 -21.02 20.32
N ILE A 4 28.96 -20.49 19.90
CA ILE A 4 28.56 -20.41 18.50
C ILE A 4 28.81 -18.99 18.03
N SER A 5 29.72 -18.83 17.05
CA SER A 5 29.95 -17.54 16.39
C SER A 5 28.90 -17.31 15.32
N ILE A 6 28.13 -16.22 15.42
CA ILE A 6 27.14 -15.81 14.45
C ILE A 6 27.59 -14.52 13.78
N THR A 7 27.75 -14.57 12.45
CA THR A 7 28.01 -13.37 11.65
C THR A 7 26.66 -12.69 11.35
N ARG A 8 26.55 -11.42 11.67
CA ARG A 8 25.36 -10.63 11.36
C ARG A 8 25.38 -10.27 9.87
N ASP A 9 24.28 -10.53 9.20
CA ASP A 9 24.07 -10.17 7.79
C ASP A 9 22.66 -9.60 7.60
N ILE A 10 22.39 -9.04 6.42
CA ILE A 10 21.07 -8.58 6.04
C ILE A 10 20.23 -9.81 5.68
N VAL A 11 19.21 -10.10 6.47
CA VAL A 11 18.25 -11.17 6.18
C VAL A 11 17.06 -10.56 5.47
N GLU A 12 16.87 -10.90 4.19
CA GLU A 12 15.62 -10.58 3.49
C GLU A 12 14.51 -11.51 3.98
N ILE A 13 13.48 -10.92 4.56
CA ILE A 13 12.29 -11.66 5.00
C ILE A 13 11.35 -11.75 3.79
N GLU A 14 11.52 -12.79 2.96
CA GLU A 14 10.71 -13.01 1.75
C GLU A 14 9.18 -13.01 1.99
N GLU A 15 8.75 -13.31 3.20
CA GLU A 15 7.34 -13.31 3.60
C GLU A 15 6.71 -11.90 3.60
N THR A 16 7.53 -10.86 3.63
CA THR A 16 7.08 -9.46 3.59
C THR A 16 6.81 -8.93 2.18
N TYR A 17 7.22 -9.68 1.16
CA TYR A 17 7.05 -9.28 -0.24
C TYR A 17 5.71 -9.78 -0.81
N ALA A 18 5.25 -9.11 -1.86
CA ALA A 18 4.07 -9.53 -2.61
C ALA A 18 4.29 -10.93 -3.21
N LYS A 19 3.27 -11.78 -3.11
CA LYS A 19 3.26 -13.13 -3.70
C LYS A 19 1.97 -13.32 -4.46
N SER A 20 2.03 -14.05 -5.57
CA SER A 20 0.81 -14.39 -6.30
C SER A 20 0.68 -15.88 -6.56
N SER A 21 -0.55 -16.30 -6.71
CA SER A 21 -0.96 -17.65 -7.09
C SER A 21 -2.13 -17.60 -8.07
N THR A 22 -2.47 -18.71 -8.68
CA THR A 22 -3.66 -18.86 -9.51
C THR A 22 -4.63 -19.85 -8.86
N VAL A 23 -5.92 -19.59 -9.06
CA VAL A 23 -7.02 -20.48 -8.65
C VAL A 23 -7.89 -20.72 -9.86
N GLU A 24 -8.21 -21.99 -10.12
CA GLU A 24 -9.16 -22.38 -11.15
C GLU A 24 -10.53 -22.66 -10.54
N LYS A 25 -11.57 -22.09 -11.14
CA LYS A 25 -12.96 -22.34 -10.79
C LYS A 25 -13.82 -22.33 -12.05
N ASP A 26 -14.62 -23.36 -12.24
CA ASP A 26 -15.55 -23.51 -13.37
C ASP A 26 -14.88 -23.34 -14.75
N GLY A 27 -13.65 -23.87 -14.88
CA GLY A 27 -12.84 -23.78 -16.11
C GLY A 27 -12.22 -22.40 -16.36
N LYS A 28 -12.29 -21.49 -15.40
CA LYS A 28 -11.75 -20.14 -15.47
C LYS A 28 -10.61 -19.97 -14.46
N MET A 29 -9.56 -19.27 -14.89
CA MET A 29 -8.40 -19.02 -14.05
C MET A 29 -8.44 -17.60 -13.46
N TYR A 30 -8.17 -17.47 -12.18
CA TYR A 30 -8.12 -16.21 -11.46
C TYR A 30 -6.76 -16.05 -10.78
N GLY A 31 -6.22 -14.83 -10.79
CA GLY A 31 -5.01 -14.49 -10.07
C GLY A 31 -5.33 -14.01 -8.65
N VAL A 32 -4.59 -14.50 -7.67
CA VAL A 32 -4.65 -14.01 -6.29
C VAL A 32 -3.30 -13.43 -5.95
N ILE A 33 -3.25 -12.16 -5.56
CA ILE A 33 -2.03 -11.46 -5.14
C ILE A 33 -2.18 -11.12 -3.66
N ASN A 34 -1.31 -11.65 -2.83
CA ASN A 34 -1.21 -11.25 -1.43
C ASN A 34 -0.17 -10.14 -1.29
N LEU A 35 -0.57 -9.01 -0.73
CA LEU A 35 0.29 -7.87 -0.44
C LEU A 35 0.30 -7.62 1.08
N PRO A 36 1.32 -8.06 1.81
CA PRO A 36 1.36 -7.92 3.27
C PRO A 36 1.68 -6.50 3.75
N LYS A 37 2.33 -5.68 2.91
CA LYS A 37 2.74 -4.32 3.26
C LYS A 37 3.02 -3.49 2.00
N PHE A 38 2.87 -2.15 2.08
CA PHE A 38 3.35 -1.22 1.05
C PHE A 38 4.82 -0.86 1.33
N TYR A 39 5.72 -1.82 1.05
CA TYR A 39 7.15 -1.68 1.30
C TYR A 39 7.85 -0.83 0.25
N VAL A 40 8.91 -0.16 0.68
CA VAL A 40 9.84 0.64 -0.12
C VAL A 40 11.15 0.83 0.63
N ASP A 41 12.25 0.98 -0.08
CA ASP A 41 13.48 1.52 0.50
C ASP A 41 13.38 3.04 0.50
N PHE A 42 13.28 3.65 1.68
CA PHE A 42 13.15 5.11 1.81
C PHE A 42 14.43 5.87 1.47
N GLN A 43 15.56 5.18 1.33
CA GLN A 43 16.84 5.79 0.92
C GLN A 43 17.04 5.72 -0.59
N ASP A 44 16.43 4.72 -1.24
CA ASP A 44 16.55 4.51 -2.67
C ASP A 44 15.24 3.94 -3.24
N TYR A 45 14.38 4.83 -3.71
CA TYR A 45 13.07 4.47 -4.25
C TYR A 45 13.15 3.66 -5.56
N ALA A 46 14.29 3.68 -6.25
CA ALA A 46 14.52 2.90 -7.47
C ALA A 46 14.71 1.40 -7.20
N LYS A 47 15.01 1.05 -5.94
CA LYS A 47 15.05 -0.33 -5.52
C LYS A 47 13.68 -0.98 -5.51
N ARG A 48 13.67 -2.28 -5.30
CA ARG A 48 12.45 -3.10 -5.16
C ARG A 48 11.46 -2.46 -4.20
N ASN A 49 10.21 -2.32 -4.64
CA ASN A 49 9.10 -1.79 -3.85
C ASN A 49 7.79 -2.51 -4.19
N ALA A 50 6.77 -2.33 -3.36
CA ALA A 50 5.51 -3.03 -3.52
C ALA A 50 4.82 -2.75 -4.87
N ALA A 51 4.87 -1.52 -5.40
CA ALA A 51 4.25 -1.20 -6.68
C ALA A 51 4.96 -1.89 -7.85
N SER A 52 6.31 -1.93 -7.84
CA SER A 52 7.10 -2.64 -8.85
C SER A 52 6.82 -4.13 -8.86
N ASP A 53 6.73 -4.74 -7.68
CA ASP A 53 6.44 -6.17 -7.55
C ASP A 53 5.01 -6.51 -8.01
N ILE A 54 4.01 -5.73 -7.59
CA ILE A 54 2.63 -5.91 -8.06
C ILE A 54 2.53 -5.75 -9.58
N LYS A 55 3.25 -4.79 -10.17
CA LYS A 55 3.32 -4.64 -11.63
C LYS A 55 3.83 -5.91 -12.31
N LEU A 56 4.91 -6.51 -11.80
CA LEU A 56 5.47 -7.75 -12.33
C LEU A 56 4.51 -8.93 -12.16
N GLU A 57 3.87 -9.05 -11.00
CA GLU A 57 2.89 -10.12 -10.74
C GLU A 57 1.65 -9.99 -11.65
N LEU A 58 1.12 -8.77 -11.84
CA LEU A 58 0.02 -8.52 -12.77
C LEU A 58 0.39 -8.90 -14.21
N GLN A 59 1.58 -8.51 -14.67
CA GLN A 59 2.07 -8.88 -16.00
C GLN A 59 2.23 -10.39 -16.16
N ARG A 60 2.72 -11.09 -15.13
CA ARG A 60 2.86 -12.54 -15.11
C ARG A 60 1.50 -13.23 -15.19
N LEU A 61 0.54 -12.83 -14.35
CA LEU A 61 -0.80 -13.39 -14.32
C LEU A 61 -1.57 -13.11 -15.63
N LYS A 62 -1.41 -11.90 -16.21
CA LYS A 62 -2.00 -11.57 -17.51
C LYS A 62 -1.47 -12.48 -18.63
N LYS A 63 -0.16 -12.81 -18.63
CA LYS A 63 0.42 -13.79 -19.58
C LYS A 63 -0.11 -15.21 -19.38
N GLN A 64 -0.50 -15.56 -18.15
CA GLN A 64 -1.13 -16.86 -17.85
C GLN A 64 -2.61 -16.92 -18.24
N GLY A 65 -3.19 -15.81 -18.71
CA GLY A 65 -4.57 -15.76 -19.17
C GLY A 65 -5.62 -15.74 -18.07
N VAL A 66 -5.30 -15.18 -16.88
CA VAL A 66 -6.30 -15.04 -15.82
C VAL A 66 -7.42 -14.10 -16.23
N GLU A 67 -8.66 -14.42 -15.85
CA GLU A 67 -9.86 -13.65 -16.18
C GLU A 67 -10.20 -12.56 -15.15
N GLY A 68 -9.59 -12.61 -13.97
CA GLY A 68 -9.80 -11.64 -12.89
C GLY A 68 -8.69 -11.71 -11.87
N ILE A 69 -8.56 -10.64 -11.10
CA ILE A 69 -7.55 -10.49 -10.03
C ILE A 69 -8.25 -10.27 -8.69
N VAL A 70 -7.76 -10.98 -7.68
CA VAL A 70 -8.04 -10.73 -6.27
C VAL A 70 -6.77 -10.17 -5.64
N LEU A 71 -6.82 -8.92 -5.17
CA LEU A 71 -5.74 -8.29 -4.41
C LEU A 71 -6.08 -8.39 -2.92
N ASP A 72 -5.32 -9.19 -2.20
CA ASP A 72 -5.53 -9.42 -0.77
C ASP A 72 -4.71 -8.43 0.07
N LEU A 73 -5.41 -7.50 0.71
CA LEU A 73 -4.88 -6.50 1.63
C LEU A 73 -5.26 -6.79 3.09
N ARG A 74 -5.80 -7.97 3.39
CA ARG A 74 -6.11 -8.35 4.77
C ARG A 74 -4.83 -8.37 5.60
N ASN A 75 -4.91 -7.85 6.83
CA ASN A 75 -3.79 -7.69 7.77
C ASN A 75 -2.68 -6.72 7.27
N ASN A 76 -2.89 -6.00 6.18
CA ASN A 76 -1.93 -5.03 5.66
C ASN A 76 -2.12 -3.67 6.35
N GLY A 77 -1.25 -3.34 7.31
CA GLY A 77 -1.27 -2.08 8.07
C GLY A 77 -0.83 -0.83 7.27
N GLY A 78 -0.60 -0.95 5.95
CA GLY A 78 -0.20 0.16 5.09
C GLY A 78 1.30 0.18 4.78
N GLY A 79 1.86 1.37 4.66
CA GLY A 79 3.27 1.63 4.33
C GLY A 79 3.45 2.94 3.57
N SER A 80 4.23 2.91 2.50
CA SER A 80 4.60 4.10 1.74
C SER A 80 3.41 4.74 1.01
N LEU A 81 3.23 6.04 1.21
CA LEU A 81 2.21 6.84 0.54
C LEU A 81 2.48 6.95 -0.98
N GLN A 82 3.74 7.14 -1.39
CA GLN A 82 4.08 7.20 -2.80
C GLN A 82 3.83 5.84 -3.48
N THR A 83 4.21 4.76 -2.84
CA THR A 83 4.00 3.41 -3.39
C THR A 83 2.52 3.09 -3.63
N VAL A 84 1.60 3.57 -2.77
CA VAL A 84 0.17 3.35 -3.00
C VAL A 84 -0.35 4.19 -4.18
N VAL A 85 0.18 5.39 -4.40
CA VAL A 85 -0.17 6.21 -5.57
C VAL A 85 0.27 5.51 -6.86
N ASP A 86 1.52 5.05 -6.91
CA ASP A 86 2.06 4.33 -8.07
C ASP A 86 1.30 3.01 -8.32
N MET A 87 0.91 2.32 -7.25
CA MET A 87 0.13 1.08 -7.35
C MET A 87 -1.29 1.36 -7.88
N GLY A 88 -1.92 2.46 -7.48
CA GLY A 88 -3.22 2.85 -8.00
C GLY A 88 -3.20 3.02 -9.52
N GLY A 89 -2.13 3.63 -10.05
CA GLY A 89 -1.92 3.81 -11.49
C GLY A 89 -1.80 2.51 -12.29
N LEU A 90 -1.53 1.37 -11.65
CA LEU A 90 -1.54 0.08 -12.35
C LEU A 90 -2.96 -0.34 -12.82
N PHE A 91 -4.00 0.25 -12.26
CA PHE A 91 -5.40 -0.12 -12.44
C PHE A 91 -6.26 0.96 -13.10
N ILE A 92 -5.80 2.21 -13.19
CA ILE A 92 -6.49 3.33 -13.84
C ILE A 92 -5.59 3.97 -14.90
N LYS A 93 -6.16 4.74 -15.82
CA LYS A 93 -5.36 5.46 -16.83
C LYS A 93 -4.55 6.61 -16.22
N GLU A 94 -5.22 7.46 -15.49
CA GLU A 94 -4.66 8.63 -14.83
C GLU A 94 -5.68 9.17 -13.84
N GLY A 95 -5.24 9.94 -12.88
CA GLY A 95 -6.14 10.65 -11.97
C GLY A 95 -5.74 10.59 -10.51
N PRO A 96 -6.47 11.30 -9.65
CA PRO A 96 -6.20 11.37 -8.22
C PRO A 96 -6.34 10.00 -7.53
N ILE A 97 -5.41 9.70 -6.62
CA ILE A 97 -5.47 8.51 -5.78
C ILE A 97 -5.82 8.90 -4.33
N VAL A 98 -5.30 10.02 -3.86
CA VAL A 98 -5.52 10.49 -2.50
C VAL A 98 -5.33 12.00 -2.42
N GLN A 99 -6.04 12.66 -1.50
CA GLN A 99 -5.78 14.05 -1.14
C GLN A 99 -5.09 14.08 0.22
N VAL A 100 -4.08 14.95 0.36
CA VAL A 100 -3.32 15.12 1.60
C VAL A 100 -3.43 16.55 2.08
N LYS A 101 -3.52 16.76 3.38
CA LYS A 101 -3.62 18.08 4.01
C LYS A 101 -2.63 18.22 5.16
N THR A 102 -1.66 19.09 4.98
CA THR A 102 -0.78 19.59 6.05
C THR A 102 -1.45 20.81 6.72
N ALA A 103 -1.25 20.96 8.01
CA ALA A 103 -1.75 22.14 8.72
C ALA A 103 -1.11 23.43 8.13
N GLY A 104 -1.95 24.43 7.85
CA GLY A 104 -1.51 25.72 7.29
C GLY A 104 -1.27 25.71 5.78
N GLU A 105 -1.24 24.55 5.10
CA GLU A 105 -0.98 24.46 3.66
C GLU A 105 -2.26 24.16 2.86
N PRO A 106 -2.31 24.43 1.56
CA PRO A 106 -3.39 23.94 0.68
C PRO A 106 -3.46 22.41 0.68
N LYS A 107 -4.60 21.84 0.29
CA LYS A 107 -4.67 20.40 0.02
C LYS A 107 -3.83 20.06 -1.21
N GLU A 108 -3.04 19.01 -1.09
CA GLU A 108 -2.29 18.41 -2.19
C GLU A 108 -3.05 17.19 -2.71
N VAL A 109 -3.11 17.05 -4.03
CA VAL A 109 -3.71 15.89 -4.71
C VAL A 109 -2.58 15.04 -5.27
N LEU A 110 -2.43 13.85 -4.73
CA LEU A 110 -1.48 12.86 -5.26
C LEU A 110 -2.22 12.02 -6.28
N ALA A 111 -1.70 12.01 -7.50
CA ALA A 111 -2.35 11.43 -8.65
C ALA A 111 -1.37 10.60 -9.48
N ASP A 112 -1.89 9.57 -10.11
CA ASP A 112 -1.22 8.94 -11.23
C ASP A 112 -1.27 9.85 -12.47
N LYS A 113 -0.14 9.97 -13.16
CA LYS A 113 0.04 10.80 -14.37
C LYS A 113 0.36 9.95 -15.60
N ASP A 114 0.51 8.65 -15.42
CA ASP A 114 0.80 7.69 -16.50
C ASP A 114 -0.53 7.20 -17.10
N GLN A 115 -0.68 7.30 -18.41
CA GLN A 115 -1.89 6.84 -19.11
C GLN A 115 -1.90 5.32 -19.36
N SER A 116 -0.86 4.60 -18.98
CA SER A 116 -0.79 3.15 -19.14
C SER A 116 -1.58 2.43 -18.04
N ILE A 117 -2.33 1.41 -18.41
CA ILE A 117 -2.97 0.49 -17.47
C ILE A 117 -2.29 -0.87 -17.58
N VAL A 118 -1.88 -1.43 -16.46
CA VAL A 118 -1.28 -2.77 -16.42
C VAL A 118 -2.38 -3.83 -16.38
N TRP A 119 -3.42 -3.61 -15.58
CA TRP A 119 -4.56 -4.50 -15.47
C TRP A 119 -5.88 -3.74 -15.58
N ASP A 120 -6.64 -4.02 -16.63
CA ASP A 120 -7.95 -3.43 -16.95
C ASP A 120 -9.13 -4.41 -16.78
N GLY A 121 -8.85 -5.68 -16.49
CA GLY A 121 -9.84 -6.72 -16.23
C GLY A 121 -10.51 -6.62 -14.84
N PRO A 122 -11.42 -7.55 -14.51
CA PRO A 122 -12.09 -7.60 -13.20
C PRO A 122 -11.12 -7.58 -12.03
N LEU A 123 -11.41 -6.75 -11.02
CA LEU A 123 -10.59 -6.59 -9.81
C LEU A 123 -11.46 -6.66 -8.56
N VAL A 124 -11.05 -7.49 -7.62
CA VAL A 124 -11.58 -7.56 -6.27
C VAL A 124 -10.47 -7.20 -5.29
N ILE A 125 -10.79 -6.43 -4.27
CA ILE A 125 -9.87 -6.12 -3.17
C ILE A 125 -10.42 -6.72 -1.89
N LEU A 126 -9.65 -7.61 -1.25
CA LEU A 126 -10.01 -8.18 0.04
C LEU A 126 -9.44 -7.32 1.16
N VAL A 127 -10.27 -7.00 2.14
CA VAL A 127 -9.90 -6.18 3.31
C VAL A 127 -10.41 -6.78 4.62
N ASN A 128 -9.79 -6.39 5.73
CA ASN A 128 -10.30 -6.65 7.07
C ASN A 128 -10.03 -5.45 8.00
N GLU A 129 -10.37 -5.58 9.27
CA GLU A 129 -10.23 -4.53 10.29
C GLU A 129 -8.77 -4.10 10.52
N LEU A 130 -7.80 -4.90 10.08
CA LEU A 130 -6.38 -4.59 10.17
C LEU A 130 -5.82 -3.97 8.89
N SER A 131 -6.62 -3.90 7.82
CA SER A 131 -6.27 -3.16 6.61
C SER A 131 -6.27 -1.66 6.92
N ALA A 132 -5.11 -1.01 6.90
CA ALA A 132 -4.98 0.35 7.38
C ALA A 132 -4.15 1.25 6.46
N SER A 133 -4.35 2.58 6.54
CA SER A 133 -3.49 3.59 5.90
C SER A 133 -3.42 3.43 4.37
N ALA A 134 -2.25 3.06 3.80
CA ALA A 134 -2.09 2.85 2.35
C ALA A 134 -3.08 1.81 1.78
N SER A 135 -3.42 0.77 2.55
CA SER A 135 -4.45 -0.20 2.15
C SER A 135 -5.82 0.46 2.01
N GLU A 136 -6.16 1.37 2.95
CA GLU A 136 -7.41 2.13 2.90
C GLU A 136 -7.42 3.13 1.74
N ILE A 137 -6.28 3.76 1.45
CA ILE A 137 -6.13 4.67 0.31
C ILE A 137 -6.40 3.94 -1.00
N LEU A 138 -5.76 2.77 -1.21
CA LEU A 138 -5.95 2.00 -2.44
C LEU A 138 -7.38 1.49 -2.57
N ALA A 139 -7.92 0.86 -1.53
CA ALA A 139 -9.28 0.33 -1.54
C ALA A 139 -10.30 1.44 -1.79
N ALA A 140 -10.17 2.60 -1.11
CA ALA A 140 -11.04 3.75 -1.28
C ALA A 140 -10.96 4.32 -2.71
N ALA A 141 -9.76 4.50 -3.27
CA ALA A 141 -9.60 5.02 -4.62
C ALA A 141 -10.24 4.08 -5.65
N MET A 142 -9.96 2.78 -5.57
CA MET A 142 -10.55 1.80 -6.49
C MET A 142 -12.06 1.69 -6.36
N GLN A 143 -12.61 1.83 -5.16
CA GLN A 143 -14.05 1.88 -4.90
C GLN A 143 -14.68 3.16 -5.48
N ASP A 144 -14.08 4.34 -5.24
CA ASP A 144 -14.58 5.62 -5.73
C ASP A 144 -14.58 5.67 -7.28
N TYR A 145 -13.57 5.09 -7.92
CA TYR A 145 -13.52 4.91 -9.39
C TYR A 145 -14.47 3.83 -9.91
N LYS A 146 -15.12 3.06 -9.04
CA LYS A 146 -15.88 1.84 -9.43
C LYS A 146 -15.01 0.85 -10.20
N ARG A 147 -13.71 0.85 -9.91
CA ARG A 147 -12.72 0.02 -10.59
C ARG A 147 -12.60 -1.37 -9.96
N ALA A 148 -12.86 -1.48 -8.67
CA ALA A 148 -12.86 -2.74 -7.94
C ALA A 148 -14.10 -2.86 -7.05
N ILE A 149 -14.40 -4.11 -6.69
CA ILE A 149 -15.33 -4.45 -5.61
C ILE A 149 -14.50 -4.73 -4.37
N VAL A 150 -14.82 -4.05 -3.26
CA VAL A 150 -14.18 -4.25 -1.97
C VAL A 150 -14.98 -5.27 -1.17
N ILE A 151 -14.33 -6.36 -0.77
CA ILE A 151 -14.96 -7.48 -0.06
C ILE A 151 -14.23 -7.73 1.26
N GLY A 152 -14.98 -8.04 2.31
CA GLY A 152 -14.39 -8.49 3.57
C GLY A 152 -15.13 -8.04 4.81
N SER A 153 -14.43 -7.58 5.83
CA SER A 153 -15.04 -7.09 7.07
C SER A 153 -15.90 -5.86 6.82
N LYS A 154 -16.80 -5.56 7.74
CA LYS A 154 -17.72 -4.41 7.63
C LYS A 154 -17.02 -3.11 7.23
N GLN A 155 -15.82 -2.90 7.77
CA GLN A 155 -14.97 -1.75 7.45
C GLN A 155 -13.49 -2.08 7.71
N THR A 156 -12.60 -1.27 7.15
CA THR A 156 -11.16 -1.29 7.44
C THR A 156 -10.85 -0.57 8.75
N TYR A 157 -9.58 -0.42 9.07
CA TYR A 157 -9.11 0.10 10.36
C TYR A 157 -9.64 1.50 10.72
N GLY A 158 -9.72 2.41 9.76
CA GLY A 158 -10.14 3.80 10.01
C GLY A 158 -9.00 4.74 10.35
N LYS A 159 -7.84 4.58 9.73
CA LYS A 159 -6.73 5.53 9.85
C LYS A 159 -6.83 6.59 8.75
N GLY A 160 -6.92 7.85 9.15
CA GLY A 160 -6.99 9.00 8.25
C GLY A 160 -5.79 9.94 8.33
N THR A 161 -4.65 9.48 8.88
CA THR A 161 -3.47 10.31 9.14
C THR A 161 -2.18 9.72 8.60
N VAL A 162 -1.26 10.60 8.21
CA VAL A 162 0.12 10.27 7.82
C VAL A 162 1.05 10.57 8.97
N GLN A 163 1.91 9.62 9.30
CA GLN A 163 2.94 9.75 10.34
C GLN A 163 4.32 9.79 9.69
N ASN A 164 5.15 10.68 10.17
CA ASN A 164 6.57 10.78 9.82
C ASN A 164 7.44 10.38 11.01
N VAL A 165 8.63 9.88 10.68
CA VAL A 165 9.69 9.59 11.65
C VAL A 165 10.81 10.59 11.40
N LEU A 166 11.09 11.40 12.40
CA LEU A 166 12.17 12.38 12.39
C LEU A 166 13.35 11.82 13.19
N ASP A 167 14.47 11.59 12.52
CA ASP A 167 15.73 11.24 13.18
C ASP A 167 16.28 12.48 13.89
N LEU A 168 16.34 12.42 15.23
CA LEU A 168 16.76 13.54 16.04
C LEU A 168 18.27 13.82 15.91
N ASN A 169 19.06 12.85 15.52
CA ASN A 169 20.49 13.03 15.27
C ASN A 169 20.76 14.02 14.13
N ARG A 170 19.84 14.16 13.17
CA ARG A 170 19.94 15.14 12.08
C ARG A 170 19.69 16.57 12.50
N MET A 171 19.15 16.80 13.71
CA MET A 171 18.83 18.13 14.22
C MET A 171 19.99 18.77 14.99
N VAL A 172 21.00 18.01 15.37
CA VAL A 172 22.16 18.48 16.12
C VAL A 172 23.44 18.35 15.29
N ARG A 173 24.32 19.37 15.35
CA ARG A 173 25.57 19.37 14.59
C ARG A 173 26.66 18.47 15.21
N SER A 174 26.62 18.28 16.51
CA SER A 174 27.46 17.35 17.25
C SER A 174 26.67 16.84 18.47
N ASN A 175 26.81 15.57 18.76
CA ASN A 175 26.18 14.97 19.91
C ASN A 175 27.14 14.03 20.61
N ASP A 176 27.64 14.49 21.76
CA ASP A 176 28.58 13.74 22.62
C ASP A 176 27.84 12.71 23.51
N ASN A 177 26.50 12.72 23.49
CA ASN A 177 25.66 11.89 24.36
C ASN A 177 25.17 10.60 23.69
N GLY A 178 25.64 10.29 22.46
CA GLY A 178 25.23 9.09 21.70
C GLY A 178 23.96 9.28 20.90
N ASP A 179 23.30 8.19 20.53
CA ASP A 179 22.10 8.21 19.68
C ASP A 179 20.92 8.88 20.40
N MET A 180 20.37 9.93 19.80
CA MET A 180 19.19 10.66 20.28
C MET A 180 17.86 9.99 19.90
N GLY A 181 17.91 8.94 19.08
CA GLY A 181 16.72 8.24 18.62
C GLY A 181 15.89 9.01 17.58
N ALA A 182 14.62 8.69 17.49
CA ALA A 182 13.72 9.26 16.49
C ALA A 182 12.35 9.61 17.09
N LEU A 183 11.75 10.70 16.60
CA LEU A 183 10.40 11.11 16.96
C LEU A 183 9.41 10.69 15.86
N LYS A 184 8.41 9.88 16.22
CA LYS A 184 7.27 9.54 15.35
C LYS A 184 6.08 10.42 15.70
N PHE A 185 5.58 11.19 14.73
CA PHE A 185 4.47 12.11 14.95
C PHE A 185 3.58 12.23 13.69
N THR A 186 2.33 12.65 13.93
CA THR A 186 1.37 12.90 12.86
C THR A 186 1.60 14.28 12.24
N THR A 187 1.77 14.32 10.93
CA THR A 187 2.02 15.57 10.18
C THR A 187 0.87 15.96 9.27
N GLN A 188 0.13 14.99 8.75
CA GLN A 188 -0.86 15.23 7.71
C GLN A 188 -2.11 14.38 7.95
N LYS A 189 -3.23 14.84 7.38
CA LYS A 189 -4.45 14.06 7.19
C LYS A 189 -4.58 13.68 5.72
N PHE A 190 -5.13 12.52 5.43
CA PHE A 190 -5.48 12.16 4.07
C PHE A 190 -6.99 11.97 3.90
N TYR A 191 -7.43 12.14 2.68
CA TYR A 191 -8.83 12.10 2.29
C TYR A 191 -8.99 11.31 1.00
N ARG A 192 -10.15 10.69 0.83
CA ARG A 192 -10.55 10.05 -0.42
C ARG A 192 -10.59 11.06 -1.57
N ILE A 193 -10.60 10.57 -2.80
CA ILE A 193 -10.68 11.43 -3.99
C ILE A 193 -11.98 12.24 -4.04
N ASN A 194 -13.06 11.72 -3.46
CA ASN A 194 -14.35 12.42 -3.32
C ASN A 194 -14.39 13.44 -2.15
N GLY A 195 -13.31 13.55 -1.37
CA GLY A 195 -13.18 14.44 -0.22
C GLY A 195 -13.59 13.83 1.12
N GLY A 196 -14.13 12.61 1.13
CA GLY A 196 -14.46 11.88 2.36
C GLY A 196 -13.22 11.52 3.17
N SER A 197 -13.38 11.27 4.46
CA SER A 197 -12.32 10.81 5.36
C SER A 197 -12.48 9.33 5.68
N THR A 198 -11.37 8.61 5.80
CA THR A 198 -11.36 7.25 6.35
C THR A 198 -11.16 7.24 7.87
N GLN A 199 -10.89 8.39 8.49
CA GLN A 199 -10.65 8.48 9.94
C GLN A 199 -11.86 7.97 10.72
N LEU A 200 -11.67 6.95 11.54
CA LEU A 200 -12.66 6.22 12.35
C LEU A 200 -13.65 5.37 11.52
N GLU A 201 -13.98 5.76 10.31
CA GLU A 201 -15.00 5.09 9.48
C GLU A 201 -14.42 3.98 8.59
N GLY A 202 -13.12 4.05 8.30
CA GLY A 202 -12.48 3.13 7.36
C GLY A 202 -13.05 3.21 5.94
N VAL A 203 -12.77 2.19 5.16
CA VAL A 203 -13.44 1.87 3.89
C VAL A 203 -14.48 0.80 4.17
N LYS A 204 -15.73 1.08 3.89
CA LYS A 204 -16.83 0.10 4.03
C LYS A 204 -16.78 -0.86 2.86
N SER A 205 -16.83 -2.16 3.14
CA SER A 205 -16.88 -3.17 2.09
C SER A 205 -18.18 -3.08 1.30
N ASP A 206 -18.10 -3.34 0.00
CA ASP A 206 -19.28 -3.45 -0.86
C ASP A 206 -20.02 -4.77 -0.60
N VAL A 207 -19.27 -5.81 -0.19
CA VAL A 207 -19.78 -7.13 0.21
C VAL A 207 -19.07 -7.55 1.50
N ILE A 208 -19.86 -7.99 2.50
CA ILE A 208 -19.39 -8.47 3.80
C ILE A 208 -19.44 -9.99 3.84
#